data_bef49472d44eee699a349bd75f20e193
#
_entry.id   bef49472d44eee699a349bd75f20e193
#
_cell.length_a   1.000
_cell.length_b   1.000
_cell.length_c   1.000
_cell.angle_alpha   90.00
_cell.angle_beta   90.00
_cell.angle_gamma   90.00
#
_symmetry.space_group_name_H-M   'P 1'
#
loop_
_entity.id
_entity.type
_entity.pdbx_description
1 polymer ?
#
loop_
_entity_poly.entity_id
_entity_poly.type
_entity_poly.pdbx_seq_one_letter_code
_entity_poly.pdbx_strand_id
1 'polypeptide(L)'
;MKSQSQRESVHARLAVCPDFDVTRGQYANLCISNADSDDLVINSYASIGDDADKVYAYLIEALRSTSAARKVARGHARVSMPYASVVFPDVAFAAPLIRSKKLFLRPMLRELLWFLRGDTNIEYLKRFNVNIWDGWVDPATAKYELLTWSERVRILHKENKHVGWDAILAKHPDDLEAQSAWLDSCGIPTHRLVAGELGPVYGAQWRRAEDVVITKSHSTGTDEVNRLTELGYTVVGVSSEGTLIMRAFKDQLGCALNLLQNDPGSSRMLVNAWHPGQTDHMRLPPCHFAFQFVVGRHVKAALRVPYASEQCLSHARTISRDRIADDIENETQYLHLDVVQRSCDVPLGGPFNWASYSTLLMLVSEITGIRAGSLNYSMHDVHFYENQNQNDELLTVINQNRKLRSRAHDQNFTLEQVHAQVPRIKIVLPESVQAQYAADPTMSYKDKLDVFLSEVMDLPDAELFEVFQYNYVDPMPEVKFPVSV
;
A
#
# COMPACT_ATOMS: atom_id res chain seq x y z
N MET A 1 -15.17 24.41 32.90
CA MET A 1 -16.39 24.85 32.21
C MET A 1 -16.04 26.14 31.46
N LYS A 2 -15.80 26.07 30.16
CA LYS A 2 -15.59 27.26 29.32
C LYS A 2 -16.94 27.96 29.13
N SER A 3 -16.97 29.28 29.20
CA SER A 3 -18.18 30.08 29.14
C SER A 3 -18.90 29.92 27.76
N GLN A 4 -20.20 30.15 27.75
CA GLN A 4 -21.04 30.07 26.57
C GLN A 4 -20.52 30.97 25.43
N SER A 5 -19.95 32.13 25.77
CA SER A 5 -19.32 33.07 24.83
C SER A 5 -18.09 32.50 24.10
N GLN A 6 -17.35 31.57 24.71
CA GLN A 6 -16.21 30.90 24.06
C GLN A 6 -16.67 29.81 23.08
N ARG A 7 -17.82 29.18 23.33
CA ARG A 7 -18.41 28.22 22.38
C ARG A 7 -19.00 28.91 21.15
N GLU A 8 -19.64 30.07 21.34
CA GLU A 8 -20.16 30.89 20.24
C GLU A 8 -19.04 31.46 19.36
N SER A 9 -17.87 31.81 19.94
CA SER A 9 -16.71 32.27 19.15
C SER A 9 -16.10 31.17 18.28
N VAL A 10 -16.12 29.91 18.72
CA VAL A 10 -15.65 28.77 17.92
C VAL A 10 -16.63 28.45 16.79
N HIS A 11 -17.94 28.51 17.05
CA HIS A 11 -18.94 28.33 15.99
C HIS A 11 -18.97 29.49 14.99
N ALA A 12 -18.75 30.73 15.43
CA ALA A 12 -18.65 31.89 14.55
C ALA A 12 -17.40 31.85 13.67
N ARG A 13 -16.28 31.28 14.15
CA ARG A 13 -15.05 31.11 13.35
C ARG A 13 -15.15 30.01 12.30
N LEU A 14 -15.95 28.97 12.56
CA LEU A 14 -16.27 27.93 11.57
C LEU A 14 -17.24 28.45 10.48
N ALA A 15 -18.01 29.50 10.75
CA ALA A 15 -18.96 30.10 9.83
C ALA A 15 -18.35 31.12 8.86
N VAL A 16 -17.07 31.47 8.99
CA VAL A 16 -16.41 32.54 8.20
C VAL A 16 -15.30 31.97 7.29
N CYS A 17 -15.49 30.75 6.76
CA CYS A 17 -14.77 30.36 5.56
C CYS A 17 -15.71 30.64 4.36
N PRO A 18 -15.56 31.77 3.64
CA PRO A 18 -16.51 32.19 2.61
C PRO A 18 -16.57 31.24 1.40
N ASP A 19 -15.69 30.26 1.32
CA ASP A 19 -15.60 29.29 0.24
C ASP A 19 -16.09 27.88 0.61
N PHE A 20 -16.67 27.71 1.81
CA PHE A 20 -17.19 26.43 2.25
C PHE A 20 -18.68 26.29 1.90
N ASP A 21 -18.95 26.09 0.63
CA ASP A 21 -20.30 25.79 0.17
C ASP A 21 -20.51 24.26 0.15
N VAL A 22 -21.09 23.74 1.23
CA VAL A 22 -21.42 22.33 1.40
C VAL A 22 -22.37 21.83 0.28
N THR A 23 -23.09 22.74 -0.37
CA THR A 23 -24.02 22.42 -1.46
C THR A 23 -23.32 22.25 -2.80
N ARG A 24 -22.06 22.67 -2.94
CA ARG A 24 -21.31 22.64 -4.20
C ARG A 24 -20.36 21.46 -4.32
N GLY A 25 -20.34 20.52 -3.39
CA GLY A 25 -19.63 19.24 -3.52
C GLY A 25 -18.15 19.39 -3.84
N GLN A 26 -17.42 20.23 -3.12
CA GLN A 26 -15.96 20.37 -3.28
C GLN A 26 -15.27 19.41 -2.30
N TYR A 27 -14.68 18.33 -2.80
CA TYR A 27 -13.99 17.34 -1.98
C TYR A 27 -12.61 16.99 -2.54
N ALA A 28 -11.61 17.71 -2.12
CA ALA A 28 -10.32 17.18 -1.73
C ALA A 28 -9.94 17.98 -0.49
N ASN A 29 -10.06 17.38 0.67
CA ASN A 29 -9.69 18.03 1.90
C ASN A 29 -8.24 17.61 2.22
N LEU A 30 -7.31 18.54 2.09
CA LEU A 30 -5.99 18.40 2.69
C LEU A 30 -6.06 18.98 4.09
N CYS A 31 -6.06 18.11 5.10
CA CYS A 31 -5.96 18.54 6.49
C CYS A 31 -4.49 18.55 6.91
N ILE A 32 -3.99 19.71 7.31
CA ILE A 32 -2.63 19.88 7.84
C ILE A 32 -2.74 20.49 9.23
N SER A 33 -2.15 19.83 10.21
CA SER A 33 -1.97 20.42 11.53
C SER A 33 -0.69 21.25 11.54
N ASN A 34 -0.81 22.53 11.85
CA ASN A 34 0.35 23.40 12.06
C ASN A 34 0.78 23.31 13.53
N ALA A 35 2.06 23.02 13.78
CA ALA A 35 2.58 22.84 15.13
C ALA A 35 2.61 24.15 15.96
N ASP A 36 2.53 25.30 15.30
CA ASP A 36 2.66 26.62 15.92
C ASP A 36 1.33 27.35 16.12
N SER A 37 0.22 26.78 15.68
CA SER A 37 -1.12 27.33 15.91
C SER A 37 -2.10 26.23 16.32
N ASP A 38 -2.94 26.51 17.30
CA ASP A 38 -4.08 25.67 17.68
C ASP A 38 -5.16 25.62 16.57
N ASP A 39 -4.89 26.21 15.41
CA ASP A 39 -5.82 26.30 14.30
C ASP A 39 -5.60 25.16 13.33
N LEU A 40 -6.62 24.32 13.19
CA LEU A 40 -6.74 23.34 12.12
C LEU A 40 -6.98 24.09 10.80
N VAL A 41 -5.97 24.19 9.96
CA VAL A 41 -6.13 24.78 8.62
C VAL A 41 -6.73 23.73 7.69
N ILE A 42 -8.04 23.79 7.46
CA ILE A 42 -8.72 23.00 6.47
C ILE A 42 -8.68 23.77 5.15
N ASN A 43 -7.78 23.39 4.27
CA ASN A 43 -7.76 23.92 2.91
C ASN A 43 -8.44 22.94 1.97
N SER A 44 -9.62 23.28 1.48
CA SER A 44 -10.31 22.51 0.45
C SER A 44 -9.77 22.90 -0.94
N TYR A 45 -9.09 21.97 -1.59
CA TYR A 45 -8.66 22.14 -2.97
C TYR A 45 -9.19 20.99 -3.81
N ALA A 46 -9.84 21.34 -4.90
CA ALA A 46 -10.44 20.35 -5.75
C ALA A 46 -10.17 20.62 -7.22
N SER A 47 -9.24 19.89 -7.79
CA SER A 47 -9.30 19.54 -9.19
C SER A 47 -8.71 18.16 -9.38
N ILE A 48 -9.42 17.24 -10.01
CA ILE A 48 -9.06 15.84 -10.07
C ILE A 48 -7.75 15.65 -10.79
N GLY A 49 -7.32 16.01 -11.81
CA GLY A 49 -6.08 15.65 -12.49
C GLY A 49 -4.82 16.41 -12.05
N ASP A 50 -4.99 17.44 -11.27
CA ASP A 50 -3.96 18.36 -10.78
C ASP A 50 -3.71 18.16 -9.27
N ASP A 51 -4.57 17.36 -8.62
CA ASP A 51 -4.58 17.23 -7.17
C ASP A 51 -3.28 16.63 -6.63
N ALA A 52 -2.72 15.62 -7.29
CA ALA A 52 -1.49 15.00 -6.85
C ALA A 52 -0.30 15.98 -6.90
N ASP A 53 -0.17 16.75 -7.96
CA ASP A 53 0.87 17.77 -8.09
C ASP A 53 0.67 18.93 -7.13
N LYS A 54 -0.58 19.37 -6.92
CA LYS A 54 -0.91 20.42 -5.95
C LYS A 54 -0.65 19.97 -4.52
N VAL A 55 -1.13 18.79 -4.16
CA VAL A 55 -0.91 18.20 -2.83
C VAL A 55 0.58 18.07 -2.58
N TYR A 56 1.32 17.54 -3.54
CA TYR A 56 2.76 17.35 -3.40
C TYR A 56 3.50 18.68 -3.19
N ALA A 57 3.24 19.67 -4.04
CA ALA A 57 3.86 20.99 -3.91
C ALA A 57 3.46 21.68 -2.60
N TYR A 58 2.18 21.59 -2.22
CA TYR A 58 1.68 22.17 -0.99
C TYR A 58 2.33 21.56 0.26
N LEU A 59 2.45 20.25 0.33
CA LEU A 59 3.13 19.57 1.44
C LEU A 59 4.59 20.01 1.55
N ILE A 60 5.30 20.14 0.43
CA ILE A 60 6.68 20.63 0.43
C ILE A 60 6.74 22.10 0.88
N GLU A 61 5.87 22.97 0.36
CA GLU A 61 5.82 24.38 0.75
C GLU A 61 5.46 24.54 2.24
N ALA A 62 4.50 23.79 2.74
CA ALA A 62 4.11 23.77 4.14
C ALA A 62 5.27 23.35 5.05
N LEU A 63 5.97 22.28 4.72
CA LEU A 63 7.16 21.81 5.44
C LEU A 63 8.30 22.83 5.41
N ARG A 64 8.51 23.53 4.31
CA ARG A 64 9.55 24.57 4.20
C ARG A 64 9.21 25.83 4.99
N SER A 65 7.93 26.16 5.12
CA SER A 65 7.47 27.38 5.81
C SER A 65 7.29 27.19 7.31
N THR A 66 7.21 25.96 7.78
CA THR A 66 7.06 25.69 9.21
C THR A 66 8.38 25.88 9.94
N SER A 67 8.33 26.49 11.11
CA SER A 67 9.39 26.43 12.13
C SER A 67 9.46 25.06 12.80
N ALA A 68 8.92 24.03 12.13
CA ALA A 68 8.73 22.68 12.63
C ALA A 68 10.01 22.13 13.27
N ALA A 69 9.85 21.52 14.41
CA ALA A 69 10.95 21.01 15.22
C ALA A 69 11.85 20.09 14.36
N ARG A 70 13.11 20.49 14.23
CA ARG A 70 14.12 19.69 13.54
C ARG A 70 14.41 18.47 14.39
N LYS A 71 13.97 17.31 13.91
CA LYS A 71 14.28 16.03 14.54
C LYS A 71 15.44 15.39 13.78
N VAL A 72 16.34 14.75 14.50
CA VAL A 72 17.37 13.90 13.88
C VAL A 72 16.82 12.48 13.81
N ALA A 73 16.80 11.91 12.62
CA ALA A 73 16.43 10.52 12.40
C ALA A 73 17.41 9.91 11.38
N ARG A 74 17.87 8.70 11.65
CA ARG A 74 18.82 7.98 10.79
C ARG A 74 20.05 8.83 10.42
N GLY A 75 20.60 9.56 11.40
CA GLY A 75 21.77 10.42 11.20
C GLY A 75 21.51 11.70 10.40
N HIS A 76 20.32 11.97 9.91
CA HIS A 76 19.96 13.16 9.15
C HIS A 76 18.93 14.00 9.90
N ALA A 77 19.12 15.32 9.86
CA ALA A 77 18.10 16.24 10.34
C ALA A 77 16.89 16.23 9.38
N ARG A 78 15.71 16.34 9.95
CA ARG A 78 14.46 16.40 9.17
C ARG A 78 13.53 17.48 9.71
N VAL A 79 12.77 18.05 8.79
CA VAL A 79 11.64 18.94 9.09
C VAL A 79 10.37 18.10 8.98
N SER A 80 9.49 18.14 9.98
CA SER A 80 8.29 17.30 9.98
C SER A 80 7.06 18.03 10.52
N MET A 81 5.90 17.64 9.98
CA MET A 81 4.56 17.95 10.45
C MET A 81 3.92 16.71 11.07
N PRO A 82 3.06 16.85 12.11
CA PRO A 82 2.46 15.68 12.77
C PRO A 82 1.54 14.85 11.87
N TYR A 83 0.75 15.52 11.01
CA TYR A 83 -0.32 14.88 10.26
C TYR A 83 -0.66 15.62 8.97
N ALA A 84 -1.03 14.86 7.94
CA ALA A 84 -1.72 15.33 6.75
C ALA A 84 -2.61 14.20 6.21
N SER A 85 -3.74 14.56 5.60
CA SER A 85 -4.57 13.59 4.86
C SER A 85 -4.96 14.14 3.51
N VAL A 86 -5.15 13.26 2.55
CA VAL A 86 -5.59 13.59 1.19
C VAL A 86 -6.61 12.57 0.71
N VAL A 87 -7.55 13.03 -0.08
CA VAL A 87 -8.51 12.19 -0.82
C VAL A 87 -8.28 12.40 -2.30
N PHE A 88 -7.99 11.32 -3.02
CA PHE A 88 -8.02 11.27 -4.48
C PHE A 88 -9.38 10.65 -4.88
N PRO A 89 -10.34 11.46 -5.35
CA PRO A 89 -11.75 11.07 -5.30
C PRO A 89 -12.17 10.06 -6.37
N ASP A 90 -11.49 9.96 -7.49
CA ASP A 90 -11.81 9.02 -8.58
C ASP A 90 -10.52 8.56 -9.27
N VAL A 91 -9.89 7.52 -8.74
CA VAL A 91 -8.62 7.01 -9.28
C VAL A 91 -8.78 6.30 -10.62
N ALA A 92 -9.99 5.83 -10.95
CA ALA A 92 -10.28 5.27 -12.27
C ALA A 92 -10.26 6.33 -13.37
N PHE A 93 -10.62 7.57 -13.01
CA PHE A 93 -10.57 8.71 -13.93
C PHE A 93 -9.19 9.37 -13.92
N ALA A 94 -8.59 9.58 -12.75
CA ALA A 94 -7.34 10.30 -12.55
C ALA A 94 -6.46 9.59 -11.52
N ALA A 95 -5.42 8.90 -11.98
CA ALA A 95 -4.44 8.33 -11.07
C ALA A 95 -3.60 9.45 -10.42
N PRO A 96 -3.25 9.34 -9.12
CA PRO A 96 -2.47 10.33 -8.40
C PRO A 96 -0.98 10.27 -8.78
N LEU A 97 -0.68 10.46 -10.05
CA LEU A 97 0.66 10.52 -10.62
C LEU A 97 1.11 11.96 -10.74
N ILE A 98 2.15 12.35 -10.01
CA ILE A 98 2.70 13.70 -10.10
C ILE A 98 3.52 13.88 -11.37
N ARG A 99 3.52 15.12 -11.92
CA ARG A 99 4.26 15.55 -13.11
C ARG A 99 5.28 16.65 -12.82
N SER A 100 5.27 17.17 -11.62
CA SER A 100 6.25 18.15 -11.14
C SER A 100 7.67 17.57 -10.99
N LYS A 101 7.79 16.27 -10.91
CA LYS A 101 9.02 15.48 -11.12
C LYS A 101 8.68 14.15 -11.77
N LYS A 102 9.67 13.51 -12.41
CA LYS A 102 9.52 12.18 -12.97
C LYS A 102 9.39 11.12 -11.88
N LEU A 103 8.32 10.32 -11.90
CA LEU A 103 8.19 9.10 -11.13
C LEU A 103 8.68 7.90 -11.95
N PHE A 104 9.48 7.07 -11.33
CA PHE A 104 9.93 5.82 -11.94
C PHE A 104 8.88 4.73 -11.64
N LEU A 105 7.87 4.63 -12.50
CA LEU A 105 6.71 3.74 -12.26
C LEU A 105 7.08 2.26 -12.26
N ARG A 106 8.05 1.85 -13.08
CA ARG A 106 8.50 0.46 -13.15
C ARG A 106 8.94 -0.10 -11.79
N PRO A 107 9.85 0.53 -11.03
CA PRO A 107 10.19 0.08 -9.68
C PRO A 107 8.98 -0.03 -8.76
N MET A 108 8.07 0.92 -8.79
CA MET A 108 6.84 0.94 -7.99
C MET A 108 5.93 -0.25 -8.33
N LEU A 109 5.73 -0.54 -9.61
CA LEU A 109 4.90 -1.65 -10.07
C LEU A 109 5.51 -3.01 -9.65
N ARG A 110 6.82 -3.17 -9.82
CA ARG A 110 7.51 -4.39 -9.40
C ARG A 110 7.50 -4.59 -7.89
N GLU A 111 7.63 -3.52 -7.13
CA GLU A 111 7.50 -3.57 -5.67
C GLU A 111 6.08 -3.98 -5.26
N LEU A 112 5.05 -3.42 -5.89
CA LEU A 112 3.66 -3.80 -5.62
C LEU A 112 3.40 -5.28 -5.91
N LEU A 113 3.86 -5.80 -7.05
CA LEU A 113 3.75 -7.23 -7.37
C LEU A 113 4.49 -8.10 -6.35
N TRP A 114 5.67 -7.67 -5.92
CA TRP A 114 6.45 -8.33 -4.89
C TRP A 114 5.70 -8.38 -3.54
N PHE A 115 5.05 -7.28 -3.13
CA PHE A 115 4.17 -7.27 -1.95
C PHE A 115 2.96 -8.20 -2.12
N LEU A 116 2.28 -8.15 -3.27
CA LEU A 116 1.10 -8.96 -3.57
C LEU A 116 1.39 -10.46 -3.57
N ARG A 117 2.59 -10.87 -3.94
CA ARG A 117 3.04 -12.26 -3.84
C ARG A 117 3.38 -12.68 -2.40
N GLY A 118 3.57 -11.73 -1.50
CA GLY A 118 3.97 -12.00 -0.12
C GLY A 118 5.48 -12.29 0.02
N ASP A 119 6.27 -11.83 -0.92
CA ASP A 119 7.72 -12.00 -0.89
C ASP A 119 8.40 -11.06 0.11
N THR A 120 9.55 -11.50 0.57
CA THR A 120 10.40 -10.77 1.52
C THR A 120 11.85 -10.69 1.04
N ASN A 121 12.19 -11.50 0.02
CA ASN A 121 13.52 -11.53 -0.56
C ASN A 121 13.59 -10.61 -1.79
N ILE A 122 14.64 -9.77 -1.86
CA ILE A 122 14.81 -8.79 -2.93
C ILE A 122 15.30 -9.38 -4.25
N GLU A 123 15.57 -10.66 -4.34
CA GLU A 123 16.09 -11.30 -5.57
C GLU A 123 15.16 -11.07 -6.75
N TYR A 124 13.84 -11.17 -6.52
CA TYR A 124 12.85 -10.83 -7.55
C TYR A 124 13.02 -9.41 -8.08
N LEU A 125 13.16 -8.43 -7.18
CA LEU A 125 13.33 -7.03 -7.55
C LEU A 125 14.64 -6.83 -8.35
N LYS A 126 15.72 -7.49 -7.94
CA LYS A 126 17.02 -7.42 -8.62
C LYS A 126 16.96 -7.98 -10.05
N ARG A 127 16.19 -9.04 -10.31
CA ARG A 127 15.99 -9.58 -11.68
C ARG A 127 15.44 -8.52 -12.64
N PHE A 128 14.68 -7.56 -12.12
CA PHE A 128 14.11 -6.45 -12.89
C PHE A 128 14.88 -5.11 -12.72
N ASN A 129 16.12 -5.15 -12.21
CA ASN A 129 16.93 -3.96 -11.93
C ASN A 129 16.23 -2.93 -11.02
N VAL A 130 15.48 -3.39 -10.03
CA VAL A 130 14.82 -2.57 -9.01
C VAL A 130 15.65 -2.64 -7.74
N ASN A 131 16.31 -1.54 -7.39
CA ASN A 131 17.33 -1.47 -6.33
C ASN A 131 16.87 -0.65 -5.11
N ILE A 132 15.56 -0.37 -4.99
CA ILE A 132 15.01 0.50 -3.93
C ILE A 132 15.17 -0.07 -2.52
N TRP A 133 15.39 -1.37 -2.40
CA TRP A 133 15.59 -2.08 -1.13
C TRP A 133 17.04 -2.49 -0.86
N ASP A 134 17.98 -2.24 -1.79
CA ASP A 134 19.37 -2.70 -1.66
C ASP A 134 20.06 -2.14 -0.41
N GLY A 135 19.79 -0.89 -0.05
CA GLY A 135 20.36 -0.26 1.15
C GLY A 135 19.88 -0.86 2.48
N TRP A 136 18.83 -1.69 2.45
CA TRP A 136 18.28 -2.34 3.65
C TRP A 136 18.76 -3.76 3.84
N VAL A 137 19.43 -4.32 2.84
CA VAL A 137 19.99 -5.66 2.89
C VAL A 137 21.46 -5.58 3.31
N ASP A 138 21.75 -6.09 4.48
CA ASP A 138 23.13 -6.31 4.92
C ASP A 138 23.51 -7.75 4.65
N PRO A 139 24.49 -8.02 3.78
CA PRO A 139 24.98 -9.38 3.54
C PRO A 139 25.48 -10.08 4.81
N ALA A 140 25.95 -9.31 5.80
CA ALA A 140 26.44 -9.86 7.07
C ALA A 140 25.30 -10.22 8.05
N THR A 141 24.09 -9.78 7.79
CA THR A 141 22.93 -10.00 8.66
C THR A 141 21.80 -10.74 7.95
N ALA A 142 22.14 -11.78 7.19
CA ALA A 142 21.15 -12.70 6.68
C ALA A 142 20.25 -13.20 7.83
N LYS A 143 18.93 -13.20 7.62
CA LYS A 143 17.98 -13.64 8.66
C LYS A 143 17.88 -15.15 8.72
N TYR A 144 17.65 -15.63 9.95
CA TYR A 144 17.28 -17.01 10.18
C TYR A 144 15.77 -17.17 10.01
N GLU A 145 15.36 -17.97 9.05
CA GLU A 145 13.96 -18.38 8.88
C GLU A 145 13.74 -19.70 9.62
N LEU A 146 12.74 -19.75 10.52
CA LEU A 146 12.39 -20.99 11.19
C LEU A 146 11.80 -21.98 10.17
N LEU A 147 12.43 -23.14 10.06
CA LEU A 147 11.99 -24.20 9.17
C LEU A 147 10.80 -24.96 9.78
N THR A 148 9.79 -25.23 8.97
CA THR A 148 8.72 -26.15 9.33
C THR A 148 9.24 -27.57 9.46
N TRP A 149 8.51 -28.41 10.19
CA TRP A 149 8.80 -29.84 10.28
C TRP A 149 8.98 -30.49 8.92
N SER A 150 8.08 -30.23 7.97
CA SER A 150 8.13 -30.76 6.60
C SER A 150 9.35 -30.28 5.81
N GLU A 151 9.80 -29.05 6.04
CA GLU A 151 11.02 -28.53 5.41
C GLU A 151 12.26 -29.17 5.97
N ARG A 152 12.32 -29.37 7.29
CA ARG A 152 13.42 -30.09 7.94
C ARG A 152 13.53 -31.52 7.44
N VAL A 153 12.41 -32.22 7.30
CA VAL A 153 12.36 -33.58 6.73
C VAL A 153 12.80 -33.57 5.26
N ARG A 154 12.38 -32.58 4.47
CA ARG A 154 12.86 -32.44 3.06
C ARG A 154 14.37 -32.22 2.98
N ILE A 155 14.93 -31.41 3.88
CA ILE A 155 16.39 -31.20 3.97
C ILE A 155 17.08 -32.51 4.33
N LEU A 156 16.57 -33.26 5.30
CA LEU A 156 17.09 -34.55 5.70
C LEU A 156 17.22 -35.50 4.49
N HIS A 157 16.16 -35.59 3.68
CA HIS A 157 16.18 -36.45 2.48
C HIS A 157 17.11 -35.91 1.40
N LYS A 158 17.11 -34.59 1.15
CA LYS A 158 17.97 -33.93 0.16
C LYS A 158 19.47 -34.11 0.50
N GLU A 159 19.81 -34.11 1.77
CA GLU A 159 21.19 -34.28 2.23
C GLU A 159 21.60 -35.77 2.40
N ASN A 160 20.72 -36.70 2.03
CA ASN A 160 20.92 -38.15 2.18
C ASN A 160 21.20 -38.57 3.63
N LYS A 161 20.68 -37.84 4.61
CA LYS A 161 20.83 -38.09 6.06
C LYS A 161 19.66 -38.88 6.66
N HIS A 162 18.76 -39.39 5.82
CA HIS A 162 17.50 -40.04 6.22
C HIS A 162 17.68 -41.47 6.76
N VAL A 163 18.90 -42.01 6.75
CA VAL A 163 19.18 -43.35 7.30
C VAL A 163 18.85 -43.38 8.81
N GLY A 164 17.89 -44.18 9.19
CA GLY A 164 17.38 -44.25 10.55
C GLY A 164 16.11 -43.41 10.81
N TRP A 165 15.67 -42.57 9.92
CA TRP A 165 14.48 -41.74 10.07
C TRP A 165 13.21 -42.59 10.25
N ASP A 166 13.03 -43.61 9.43
CA ASP A 166 11.88 -44.52 9.55
C ASP A 166 11.85 -45.29 10.89
N ALA A 167 13.02 -45.62 11.43
CA ALA A 167 13.12 -46.25 12.72
C ALA A 167 12.73 -45.31 13.88
N ILE A 168 13.06 -44.01 13.76
CA ILE A 168 12.62 -43.00 14.75
C ILE A 168 11.12 -42.76 14.63
N LEU A 169 10.56 -42.64 13.42
CA LEU A 169 9.12 -42.54 13.24
C LEU A 169 8.36 -43.75 13.78
N ALA A 170 8.85 -44.96 13.54
CA ALA A 170 8.25 -46.17 14.04
C ALA A 170 8.30 -46.29 15.57
N LYS A 171 9.38 -45.78 16.19
CA LYS A 171 9.57 -45.83 17.65
C LYS A 171 8.83 -44.68 18.36
N HIS A 172 8.73 -43.52 17.72
CA HIS A 172 8.18 -42.28 18.30
C HIS A 172 7.21 -41.62 17.29
N PRO A 173 6.10 -42.28 16.91
CA PRO A 173 5.24 -41.79 15.83
C PRO A 173 4.59 -40.44 16.15
N ASP A 174 4.28 -40.19 17.40
CA ASP A 174 3.60 -38.97 17.85
C ASP A 174 4.45 -38.11 18.79
N ASP A 175 5.74 -38.48 18.99
CA ASP A 175 6.67 -37.77 19.86
C ASP A 175 7.58 -36.86 19.03
N LEU A 176 7.09 -35.67 18.79
CA LEU A 176 7.83 -34.66 17.99
C LEU A 176 9.08 -34.13 18.67
N GLU A 177 9.17 -34.24 20.01
CA GLU A 177 10.36 -33.87 20.77
C GLU A 177 11.52 -34.84 20.45
N ALA A 178 11.26 -36.17 20.56
CA ALA A 178 12.23 -37.19 20.19
C ALA A 178 12.61 -37.13 18.71
N GLN A 179 11.65 -36.86 17.82
CA GLN A 179 11.92 -36.67 16.38
C GLN A 179 12.75 -35.40 16.13
N SER A 180 12.48 -34.29 16.82
CA SER A 180 13.26 -33.04 16.70
C SER A 180 14.69 -33.23 17.18
N ALA A 181 14.86 -33.85 18.37
CA ALA A 181 16.18 -34.13 18.91
C ALA A 181 17.02 -35.03 17.99
N TRP A 182 16.36 -35.98 17.31
CA TRP A 182 17.05 -36.80 16.30
C TRP A 182 17.45 -36.00 15.07
N LEU A 183 16.57 -35.13 14.53
CA LEU A 183 16.92 -34.23 13.43
C LEU A 183 18.08 -33.31 13.79
N ASP A 184 18.10 -32.78 15.01
CA ASP A 184 19.20 -31.97 15.53
C ASP A 184 20.51 -32.76 15.59
N SER A 185 20.45 -34.05 16.03
CA SER A 185 21.61 -34.94 16.05
C SER A 185 22.16 -35.26 14.65
N CYS A 186 21.29 -35.21 13.62
CA CYS A 186 21.69 -35.33 12.22
C CYS A 186 22.24 -34.03 11.64
N GLY A 187 22.28 -32.95 12.42
CA GLY A 187 22.70 -31.62 11.97
C GLY A 187 21.75 -30.96 11.00
N ILE A 188 20.45 -31.31 11.06
CA ILE A 188 19.40 -30.66 10.27
C ILE A 188 19.04 -29.34 10.97
N PRO A 189 19.23 -28.19 10.35
CA PRO A 189 19.04 -26.92 11.01
C PRO A 189 17.56 -26.68 11.38
N THR A 190 17.35 -25.97 12.46
CA THR A 190 16.02 -25.44 12.83
C THR A 190 15.69 -24.17 12.03
N HIS A 191 16.71 -23.49 11.53
CA HIS A 191 16.61 -22.25 10.77
C HIS A 191 17.48 -22.33 9.51
N ARG A 192 17.12 -21.60 8.48
CA ARG A 192 17.99 -21.37 7.30
C ARG A 192 18.37 -19.92 7.21
N LEU A 193 19.57 -19.69 6.68
CA LEU A 193 20.06 -18.36 6.36
C LEU A 193 19.66 -18.00 4.94
N VAL A 194 19.00 -16.87 4.76
CA VAL A 194 18.53 -16.41 3.43
C VAL A 194 19.17 -15.08 3.09
N ALA A 195 20.02 -15.06 2.05
CA ALA A 195 20.62 -13.84 1.53
C ALA A 195 19.53 -12.98 0.83
N GLY A 196 19.63 -11.65 0.97
CA GLY A 196 18.66 -10.73 0.37
C GLY A 196 17.32 -10.64 1.11
N GLU A 197 17.20 -11.25 2.28
CA GLU A 197 15.98 -11.31 3.07
C GLU A 197 15.79 -10.06 3.92
N LEU A 198 14.59 -9.47 3.85
CA LEU A 198 14.21 -8.28 4.61
C LEU A 198 13.41 -8.62 5.88
N GLY A 199 13.06 -9.87 6.07
CA GLY A 199 12.16 -10.32 7.11
C GLY A 199 10.69 -10.09 6.78
N PRO A 200 9.77 -10.26 7.74
CA PRO A 200 8.34 -10.31 7.49
C PRO A 200 7.74 -8.92 7.21
N VAL A 201 8.32 -8.20 6.24
CA VAL A 201 7.89 -6.86 5.82
C VAL A 201 6.64 -6.94 4.94
N TYR A 202 5.88 -5.88 4.87
CA TYR A 202 4.74 -5.60 3.99
C TYR A 202 4.02 -6.84 3.41
N GLY A 203 4.51 -7.38 2.30
CA GLY A 203 3.89 -8.48 1.56
C GLY A 203 3.75 -9.76 2.39
N ALA A 204 4.71 -10.06 3.25
CA ALA A 204 4.61 -11.19 4.17
C ALA A 204 3.41 -11.02 5.10
N GLN A 205 3.20 -9.82 5.64
CA GLN A 205 2.03 -9.55 6.49
C GLN A 205 0.73 -9.57 5.68
N TRP A 206 0.74 -9.07 4.46
CA TRP A 206 -0.45 -9.07 3.62
C TRP A 206 -0.93 -10.47 3.24
N ARG A 207 0.00 -11.37 2.92
CA ARG A 207 -0.28 -12.68 2.32
C ARG A 207 0.04 -13.88 3.22
N ARG A 208 0.91 -13.70 4.18
CA ARG A 208 1.43 -14.79 5.03
C ARG A 208 1.76 -14.31 6.44
N ALA A 209 0.84 -13.52 7.03
CA ALA A 209 1.00 -13.09 8.41
C ALA A 209 1.15 -14.31 9.32
N GLU A 210 2.28 -14.42 9.99
CA GLU A 210 2.59 -15.55 10.83
C GLU A 210 1.87 -15.43 12.19
N ASP A 211 1.29 -16.54 12.62
CA ASP A 211 0.73 -16.71 13.96
C ASP A 211 1.29 -17.99 14.58
N VAL A 212 1.79 -17.88 15.80
CA VAL A 212 2.40 -18.99 16.52
C VAL A 212 1.68 -19.20 17.83
N VAL A 213 1.28 -20.44 18.08
CA VAL A 213 0.58 -20.84 19.29
C VAL A 213 1.37 -21.95 19.99
N ILE A 214 1.56 -21.83 21.30
CA ILE A 214 2.03 -22.93 22.13
C ILE A 214 0.78 -23.58 22.73
N THR A 215 0.58 -24.88 22.42
CA THR A 215 -0.58 -25.63 22.91
C THR A 215 -0.39 -26.04 24.35
N LYS A 216 -1.49 -26.43 25.01
CA LYS A 216 -1.42 -27.15 26.30
C LYS A 216 -1.16 -28.63 26.11
N SER A 217 -1.15 -29.10 24.88
CA SER A 217 -0.99 -30.50 24.53
C SER A 217 0.47 -30.87 24.29
N HIS A 218 0.86 -32.05 24.72
CA HIS A 218 2.19 -32.63 24.52
C HIS A 218 2.22 -33.61 23.32
N SER A 219 1.07 -33.90 22.74
CA SER A 219 0.95 -34.85 21.62
C SER A 219 -0.05 -34.42 20.58
N THR A 220 0.13 -34.93 19.36
CA THR A 220 -0.81 -34.79 18.26
C THR A 220 -2.10 -35.59 18.50
N GLY A 221 -3.18 -35.22 17.80
CA GLY A 221 -4.45 -35.95 17.87
C GLY A 221 -5.36 -35.58 19.03
N THR A 222 -5.00 -34.61 19.86
CA THR A 222 -5.89 -34.06 20.89
C THR A 222 -6.89 -33.09 20.27
N ASP A 223 -8.03 -32.86 20.92
CA ASP A 223 -9.09 -31.94 20.44
C ASP A 223 -8.55 -30.53 20.17
N GLU A 224 -7.65 -30.04 21.03
CA GLU A 224 -7.00 -28.72 20.83
C GLU A 224 -6.16 -28.71 19.56
N VAL A 225 -5.31 -29.72 19.37
CA VAL A 225 -4.44 -29.80 18.18
C VAL A 225 -5.27 -30.02 16.93
N ASN A 226 -6.30 -30.86 16.97
CA ASN A 226 -7.20 -31.06 15.83
C ASN A 226 -7.89 -29.78 15.45
N ARG A 227 -8.44 -29.02 16.41
CA ARG A 227 -9.04 -27.70 16.16
C ARG A 227 -8.06 -26.68 15.56
N LEU A 228 -6.82 -26.65 16.06
CA LEU A 228 -5.79 -25.77 15.50
C LEU A 228 -5.41 -26.19 14.07
N THR A 229 -5.34 -27.51 13.81
CA THR A 229 -5.06 -28.05 12.47
C THR A 229 -6.17 -27.68 11.48
N GLU A 230 -7.44 -27.76 11.87
CA GLU A 230 -8.57 -27.29 11.07
C GLU A 230 -8.51 -25.80 10.76
N LEU A 231 -7.92 -24.99 11.65
CA LEU A 231 -7.64 -23.56 11.45
C LEU A 231 -6.36 -23.30 10.64
N GLY A 232 -5.71 -24.34 10.12
CA GLY A 232 -4.52 -24.23 9.26
C GLY A 232 -3.19 -24.19 10.01
N TYR A 233 -3.17 -24.47 11.33
CA TYR A 233 -1.91 -24.56 12.06
C TYR A 233 -1.22 -25.88 11.82
N THR A 234 0.09 -25.82 11.70
CA THR A 234 0.97 -27.00 11.59
C THR A 234 1.97 -27.00 12.73
N VAL A 235 2.33 -28.19 13.21
CA VAL A 235 3.35 -28.32 14.24
C VAL A 235 4.72 -27.97 13.66
N VAL A 236 5.45 -27.08 14.33
CA VAL A 236 6.80 -26.63 13.94
C VAL A 236 7.86 -26.97 14.98
N GLY A 237 7.46 -27.34 16.19
CA GLY A 237 8.41 -27.67 17.25
C GLY A 237 7.72 -28.02 18.57
N VAL A 238 8.56 -28.16 19.58
CA VAL A 238 8.16 -28.44 20.95
C VAL A 238 8.76 -27.37 21.86
N SER A 239 7.99 -26.90 22.84
CA SER A 239 8.47 -25.90 23.79
C SER A 239 9.44 -26.55 24.81
N SER A 240 10.12 -25.71 25.60
CA SER A 240 10.95 -26.19 26.73
C SER A 240 10.17 -26.96 27.81
N GLU A 241 8.84 -26.82 27.81
CA GLU A 241 7.93 -27.53 28.73
C GLU A 241 7.34 -28.81 28.09
N GLY A 242 7.78 -29.15 26.87
CA GLY A 242 7.32 -30.33 26.14
C GLY A 242 5.97 -30.16 25.44
N THR A 243 5.41 -28.91 25.36
CA THR A 243 4.16 -28.65 24.66
C THR A 243 4.41 -28.33 23.19
N LEU A 244 3.40 -28.56 22.34
CA LEU A 244 3.57 -28.35 20.89
C LEU A 244 3.57 -26.85 20.54
N ILE A 245 4.51 -26.46 19.68
CA ILE A 245 4.53 -25.15 19.05
C ILE A 245 3.90 -25.32 17.66
N MET A 246 2.81 -24.62 17.42
CA MET A 246 2.09 -24.67 16.14
C MET A 246 2.11 -23.31 15.46
N ARG A 247 2.22 -23.32 14.13
CA ARG A 247 2.29 -22.13 13.30
C ARG A 247 1.24 -22.17 12.19
N ALA A 248 0.61 -21.03 11.95
CA ALA A 248 -0.23 -20.79 10.79
C ALA A 248 0.21 -19.53 10.05
N PHE A 249 -0.17 -19.43 8.79
CA PHE A 249 -0.05 -18.24 8.00
C PHE A 249 -1.44 -17.75 7.59
N LYS A 250 -1.72 -16.47 7.87
CA LYS A 250 -2.98 -15.82 7.50
C LYS A 250 -2.79 -14.92 6.29
N ASP A 251 -3.54 -15.22 5.23
CA ASP A 251 -3.63 -14.37 4.05
C ASP A 251 -4.67 -13.26 4.30
N GLN A 252 -4.22 -12.12 4.84
CA GLN A 252 -5.10 -11.00 5.15
C GLN A 252 -5.74 -10.41 3.88
N LEU A 253 -4.97 -10.28 2.80
CA LEU A 253 -5.47 -9.76 1.53
C LEU A 253 -6.48 -10.74 0.91
N GLY A 254 -6.18 -12.04 0.91
CA GLY A 254 -7.12 -13.06 0.47
C GLY A 254 -8.42 -13.06 1.29
N CYS A 255 -8.32 -12.90 2.62
CA CYS A 255 -9.49 -12.74 3.48
C CYS A 255 -10.30 -11.48 3.14
N ALA A 256 -9.65 -10.35 2.87
CA ALA A 256 -10.32 -9.13 2.47
C ALA A 256 -11.03 -9.29 1.11
N LEU A 257 -10.41 -9.94 0.13
CA LEU A 257 -11.03 -10.25 -1.17
C LEU A 257 -12.21 -11.23 -1.03
N ASN A 258 -12.12 -12.22 -0.15
CA ASN A 258 -13.24 -13.12 0.13
C ASN A 258 -14.42 -12.40 0.79
N LEU A 259 -14.15 -11.46 1.71
CA LEU A 259 -15.20 -10.60 2.28
C LEU A 259 -15.80 -9.70 1.20
N LEU A 260 -14.98 -9.11 0.34
CA LEU A 260 -15.44 -8.26 -0.76
C LEU A 260 -16.40 -9.01 -1.71
N GLN A 261 -16.20 -10.32 -1.89
CA GLN A 261 -17.07 -11.18 -2.71
C GLN A 261 -18.37 -11.56 -1.99
N ASN A 262 -18.28 -11.91 -0.69
CA ASN A 262 -19.38 -12.57 0.01
C ASN A 262 -20.15 -11.64 0.97
N ASP A 263 -19.50 -10.57 1.45
CA ASP A 263 -20.04 -9.57 2.36
C ASP A 263 -19.41 -8.19 2.07
N PRO A 264 -19.74 -7.57 0.91
CA PRO A 264 -19.12 -6.31 0.49
C PRO A 264 -19.41 -5.13 1.42
N GLY A 265 -20.40 -5.25 2.29
CA GLY A 265 -20.70 -4.29 3.36
C GLY A 265 -19.82 -4.44 4.61
N SER A 266 -18.94 -5.41 4.66
CA SER A 266 -18.11 -5.70 5.82
C SER A 266 -17.08 -4.59 6.09
N SER A 267 -16.98 -4.16 7.35
CA SER A 267 -15.92 -3.25 7.80
C SER A 267 -14.61 -3.97 8.13
N ARG A 268 -14.52 -5.29 7.90
CA ARG A 268 -13.37 -6.14 8.26
C ARG A 268 -12.42 -6.40 7.08
N MET A 269 -12.59 -5.73 5.96
CA MET A 269 -11.69 -5.81 4.80
C MET A 269 -10.41 -5.01 5.05
N LEU A 270 -9.76 -5.27 6.17
CA LEU A 270 -8.56 -4.60 6.67
C LEU A 270 -7.34 -5.49 6.47
N VAL A 271 -6.25 -4.90 5.98
CA VAL A 271 -4.93 -5.51 5.86
C VAL A 271 -3.94 -4.69 6.68
N ASN A 272 -3.29 -5.31 7.65
CA ASN A 272 -2.36 -4.68 8.56
C ASN A 272 -0.96 -5.29 8.41
N ALA A 273 0.02 -4.47 8.04
CA ALA A 273 1.41 -4.87 7.91
C ALA A 273 2.22 -4.69 9.22
N TRP A 274 1.65 -4.00 10.22
CA TRP A 274 2.32 -3.78 11.50
C TRP A 274 2.01 -4.93 12.47
N HIS A 275 2.99 -5.78 12.70
CA HIS A 275 2.90 -6.85 13.67
C HIS A 275 3.85 -6.58 14.85
N PRO A 276 3.35 -6.16 16.04
CA PRO A 276 4.21 -5.73 17.15
C PRO A 276 5.27 -6.75 17.57
N GLY A 277 4.93 -8.05 17.53
CA GLY A 277 5.86 -9.13 17.86
C GLY A 277 6.90 -9.44 16.78
N GLN A 278 6.83 -8.82 15.61
CA GLN A 278 7.72 -9.08 14.48
C GLN A 278 8.48 -7.85 13.97
N THR A 279 8.20 -6.66 14.48
CA THR A 279 8.87 -5.41 14.03
C THR A 279 10.39 -5.48 14.15
N ASP A 280 10.91 -6.12 15.19
CA ASP A 280 12.36 -6.29 15.41
C ASP A 280 13.00 -7.28 14.44
N HIS A 281 12.19 -8.07 13.75
CA HIS A 281 12.62 -9.00 12.70
C HIS A 281 12.55 -8.38 11.30
N MET A 282 12.00 -7.19 11.16
CA MET A 282 11.90 -6.45 9.91
C MET A 282 13.09 -5.53 9.73
N ARG A 283 13.71 -5.53 8.56
CA ARG A 283 14.79 -4.58 8.23
C ARG A 283 14.31 -3.14 8.24
N LEU A 284 13.07 -2.94 7.84
CA LEU A 284 12.37 -1.67 7.91
C LEU A 284 10.92 -1.92 8.33
N PRO A 285 10.53 -1.55 9.55
CA PRO A 285 9.13 -1.61 9.96
C PRO A 285 8.24 -0.78 9.02
N PRO A 286 7.06 -1.30 8.62
CA PRO A 286 6.23 -0.70 7.58
C PRO A 286 5.87 0.75 7.84
N CYS A 287 6.13 1.64 6.87
CA CYS A 287 5.72 3.04 6.92
C CYS A 287 4.22 3.19 6.63
N HIS A 288 3.74 2.68 5.51
CA HIS A 288 2.32 2.51 5.21
C HIS A 288 1.89 1.17 5.77
N PHE A 289 1.31 1.19 6.96
CA PHE A 289 1.20 0.00 7.79
C PHE A 289 -0.18 -0.66 7.76
N ALA A 290 -1.22 0.03 7.30
CA ALA A 290 -2.55 -0.53 7.19
C ALA A 290 -3.31 0.07 6.02
N PHE A 291 -4.19 -0.75 5.43
CA PHE A 291 -5.18 -0.28 4.47
C PHE A 291 -6.47 -1.08 4.60
N GLN A 292 -7.58 -0.49 4.16
CA GLN A 292 -8.91 -1.08 4.23
C GLN A 292 -9.67 -0.82 2.92
N PHE A 293 -10.28 -1.86 2.38
CA PHE A 293 -11.25 -1.71 1.31
C PHE A 293 -12.63 -1.38 1.88
N VAL A 294 -13.32 -0.48 1.21
CA VAL A 294 -14.69 -0.08 1.55
C VAL A 294 -15.52 -0.05 0.28
N VAL A 295 -16.67 -0.73 0.29
CA VAL A 295 -17.64 -0.62 -0.81
C VAL A 295 -18.73 0.37 -0.41
N GLY A 296 -18.96 1.34 -1.27
CA GLY A 296 -19.93 2.39 -0.99
C GLY A 296 -20.34 3.15 -2.23
N ARG A 297 -21.32 4.03 -2.06
CA ARG A 297 -21.70 4.96 -3.13
C ARG A 297 -20.62 6.02 -3.29
N HIS A 298 -20.42 6.46 -4.51
CA HIS A 298 -19.49 7.56 -4.77
C HIS A 298 -19.97 8.81 -4.03
N VAL A 299 -19.10 9.37 -3.20
CA VAL A 299 -19.38 10.70 -2.62
C VAL A 299 -19.32 11.70 -3.78
N LYS A 300 -20.35 12.56 -3.91
CA LYS A 300 -20.44 13.57 -4.97
C LYS A 300 -19.16 14.41 -5.06
N ALA A 301 -18.14 13.92 -5.75
CA ALA A 301 -16.98 14.71 -6.06
C ALA A 301 -17.32 15.58 -7.27
N ALA A 302 -17.30 16.87 -7.10
CA ALA A 302 -17.33 17.77 -8.25
C ALA A 302 -16.04 17.53 -9.04
N LEU A 303 -16.16 16.91 -10.20
CA LEU A 303 -15.08 16.80 -11.17
C LEU A 303 -14.58 18.21 -11.48
N ARG A 304 -13.46 18.61 -10.94
CA ARG A 304 -12.72 19.76 -11.42
C ARG A 304 -11.62 19.25 -12.34
N VAL A 305 -11.72 19.69 -13.58
CA VAL A 305 -10.70 19.39 -14.56
C VAL A 305 -9.53 20.34 -14.32
N PRO A 306 -8.30 19.84 -14.19
CA PRO A 306 -7.14 20.69 -14.08
C PRO A 306 -6.98 21.53 -15.33
N TYR A 307 -6.57 22.76 -15.14
CA TYR A 307 -6.13 23.63 -16.24
C TYR A 307 -7.18 23.97 -17.30
N ALA A 308 -8.45 23.88 -16.96
CA ALA A 308 -9.53 24.19 -17.88
C ALA A 308 -10.02 25.62 -17.72
N SER A 309 -10.36 26.26 -18.85
CA SER A 309 -11.12 27.51 -18.85
C SER A 309 -12.47 27.34 -18.13
N GLU A 310 -13.09 28.43 -17.71
CA GLU A 310 -14.42 28.41 -17.08
C GLU A 310 -15.47 27.65 -17.91
N GLN A 311 -15.38 27.71 -19.25
CA GLN A 311 -16.22 26.97 -20.18
C GLN A 311 -15.99 25.46 -20.11
N CYS A 312 -14.74 25.00 -20.05
CA CYS A 312 -14.41 23.58 -19.86
C CYS A 312 -14.84 23.09 -18.47
N LEU A 313 -14.70 23.92 -17.43
CA LEU A 313 -15.19 23.63 -16.10
C LEU A 313 -16.71 23.47 -16.07
N SER A 314 -17.46 24.28 -16.82
CA SER A 314 -18.91 24.14 -16.92
C SER A 314 -19.33 22.84 -17.60
N HIS A 315 -18.64 22.42 -18.67
CA HIS A 315 -18.86 21.15 -19.36
C HIS A 315 -18.49 19.95 -18.50
N ALA A 316 -17.33 19.99 -17.83
CA ALA A 316 -16.90 18.94 -16.93
C ALA A 316 -17.87 18.80 -15.72
N ARG A 317 -18.40 19.91 -15.22
CA ARG A 317 -19.45 19.91 -14.18
C ARG A 317 -20.75 19.29 -14.69
N THR A 318 -21.13 19.50 -15.93
CA THR A 318 -22.32 18.90 -16.53
C THR A 318 -22.16 17.38 -16.64
N ILE A 319 -21.05 16.91 -17.22
CA ILE A 319 -20.78 15.45 -17.32
C ILE A 319 -20.67 14.80 -15.95
N SER A 320 -20.02 15.46 -14.99
CA SER A 320 -19.98 14.96 -13.61
C SER A 320 -21.38 14.86 -12.97
N ARG A 321 -22.26 15.83 -13.25
CA ARG A 321 -23.64 15.80 -12.77
C ARG A 321 -24.44 14.69 -13.41
N ASP A 322 -24.34 14.53 -14.73
CA ASP A 322 -25.07 13.51 -15.48
C ASP A 322 -24.60 12.12 -15.02
N ARG A 323 -23.30 11.91 -14.89
CA ARG A 323 -22.73 10.66 -14.38
C ARG A 323 -23.13 10.37 -12.92
N ILE A 324 -23.12 11.40 -12.04
CA ILE A 324 -23.59 11.25 -10.67
C ILE A 324 -25.10 10.95 -10.63
N ALA A 325 -25.88 11.54 -11.52
CA ALA A 325 -27.31 11.26 -11.63
C ALA A 325 -27.53 9.81 -12.08
N ASP A 326 -26.82 9.36 -13.10
CA ASP A 326 -26.84 7.96 -13.57
C ASP A 326 -26.39 6.99 -12.46
N ASP A 327 -25.32 7.31 -11.72
CA ASP A 327 -24.82 6.48 -10.61
C ASP A 327 -25.83 6.42 -9.45
N ILE A 328 -26.54 7.50 -9.17
CA ILE A 328 -27.60 7.53 -8.15
C ILE A 328 -28.82 6.72 -8.62
N GLU A 329 -29.22 6.88 -9.86
CA GLU A 329 -30.38 6.17 -10.44
C GLU A 329 -30.11 4.67 -10.51
N ASN A 330 -28.88 4.26 -10.87
CA ASN A 330 -28.48 2.86 -10.98
C ASN A 330 -27.94 2.27 -9.67
N GLU A 331 -27.96 3.01 -8.56
CA GLU A 331 -27.38 2.58 -7.27
C GLU A 331 -25.94 2.07 -7.36
N THR A 332 -25.14 2.64 -8.25
CA THR A 332 -23.77 2.19 -8.53
C THR A 332 -22.91 2.23 -7.27
N GLN A 333 -22.29 1.11 -6.97
CA GLN A 333 -21.33 1.00 -5.87
C GLN A 333 -19.89 1.09 -6.41
N TYR A 334 -19.03 1.65 -5.59
CA TYR A 334 -17.61 1.84 -5.88
C TYR A 334 -16.75 1.18 -4.82
N LEU A 335 -15.60 0.74 -5.23
CA LEU A 335 -14.56 0.26 -4.33
C LEU A 335 -13.64 1.42 -3.95
N HIS A 336 -13.57 1.72 -2.67
CA HIS A 336 -12.69 2.73 -2.09
C HIS A 336 -11.54 2.06 -1.33
N LEU A 337 -10.43 2.78 -1.18
CA LEU A 337 -9.27 2.31 -0.44
C LEU A 337 -8.81 3.38 0.54
N ASP A 338 -8.81 3.03 1.82
CA ASP A 338 -8.29 3.86 2.91
C ASP A 338 -6.92 3.35 3.30
N VAL A 339 -5.92 4.25 3.36
CA VAL A 339 -4.52 3.91 3.68
C VAL A 339 -4.02 4.75 4.84
N VAL A 340 -3.31 4.12 5.76
CA VAL A 340 -2.67 4.79 6.90
C VAL A 340 -1.15 4.60 6.85
N GLN A 341 -0.44 5.71 6.80
CA GLN A 341 1.01 5.77 6.79
C GLN A 341 1.53 6.48 8.05
N ARG A 342 2.35 5.79 8.86
CA ARG A 342 2.89 6.33 10.12
C ARG A 342 4.06 7.31 9.96
N SER A 343 4.70 7.31 8.79
CA SER A 343 5.86 8.15 8.50
C SER A 343 5.96 8.35 7.00
N CYS A 344 5.90 9.60 6.54
CA CYS A 344 5.86 9.94 5.13
C CYS A 344 7.02 10.87 4.75
N ASP A 345 8.03 10.32 4.07
CA ASP A 345 9.03 11.08 3.33
C ASP A 345 8.37 11.64 2.05
N VAL A 346 7.93 12.89 2.11
CA VAL A 346 7.14 13.50 1.03
C VAL A 346 7.91 13.59 -0.27
N PRO A 347 9.18 14.09 -0.31
CA PRO A 347 9.90 14.22 -1.57
C PRO A 347 10.11 12.92 -2.33
N LEU A 348 10.33 11.84 -1.61
CA LEU A 348 10.67 10.54 -2.19
C LEU A 348 9.49 9.57 -2.17
N GLY A 349 9.01 9.21 -0.98
CA GLY A 349 8.07 8.11 -0.77
C GLY A 349 6.61 8.46 -1.05
N GLY A 350 6.16 9.68 -0.69
CA GLY A 350 4.75 10.07 -0.80
C GLY A 350 4.13 9.77 -2.16
N PRO A 351 4.63 10.37 -3.27
CA PRO A 351 4.07 10.14 -4.59
C PRO A 351 4.13 8.69 -5.08
N PHE A 352 5.19 7.95 -4.72
CA PHE A 352 5.31 6.53 -5.03
C PHE A 352 4.23 5.72 -4.34
N ASN A 353 3.99 6.00 -3.05
CA ASN A 353 2.99 5.29 -2.27
C ASN A 353 1.57 5.58 -2.79
N TRP A 354 1.24 6.85 -3.13
CA TRP A 354 -0.05 7.19 -3.73
C TRP A 354 -0.28 6.45 -5.05
N ALA A 355 0.73 6.42 -5.92
CA ALA A 355 0.69 5.68 -7.18
C ALA A 355 0.53 4.18 -6.96
N SER A 356 1.27 3.59 -6.01
CA SER A 356 1.21 2.16 -5.69
C SER A 356 -0.17 1.74 -5.18
N TYR A 357 -0.73 2.47 -4.22
CA TYR A 357 -2.06 2.14 -3.68
C TYR A 357 -3.20 2.43 -4.66
N SER A 358 -3.07 3.44 -5.53
CA SER A 358 -4.04 3.62 -6.60
C SER A 358 -3.98 2.46 -7.62
N THR A 359 -2.79 1.95 -7.92
CA THR A 359 -2.62 0.77 -8.76
C THR A 359 -3.19 -0.49 -8.11
N LEU A 360 -3.00 -0.67 -6.81
CA LEU A 360 -3.66 -1.74 -6.05
C LEU A 360 -5.18 -1.65 -6.14
N LEU A 361 -5.75 -0.47 -5.94
CA LEU A 361 -7.20 -0.26 -6.06
C LEU A 361 -7.71 -0.55 -7.47
N MET A 362 -6.99 -0.13 -8.51
CA MET A 362 -7.32 -0.43 -9.90
C MET A 362 -7.23 -1.93 -10.21
N LEU A 363 -6.21 -2.64 -9.68
CA LEU A 363 -6.08 -4.08 -9.84
C LEU A 363 -7.24 -4.84 -9.20
N VAL A 364 -7.58 -4.49 -7.97
CA VAL A 364 -8.72 -5.12 -7.27
C VAL A 364 -10.04 -4.79 -7.97
N SER A 365 -10.19 -3.58 -8.49
CA SER A 365 -11.34 -3.19 -9.34
C SER A 365 -11.45 -4.09 -10.58
N GLU A 366 -10.35 -4.36 -11.27
CA GLU A 366 -10.32 -5.23 -12.46
C GLU A 366 -10.68 -6.68 -12.12
N ILE A 367 -10.13 -7.19 -11.01
CA ILE A 367 -10.40 -8.57 -10.56
C ILE A 367 -11.85 -8.78 -10.15
N THR A 368 -12.44 -7.77 -9.49
CA THR A 368 -13.78 -7.88 -8.87
C THR A 368 -14.90 -7.40 -9.77
N GLY A 369 -14.59 -6.58 -10.78
CA GLY A 369 -15.57 -5.86 -11.57
C GLY A 369 -16.25 -4.68 -10.83
N ILE A 370 -15.89 -4.42 -9.56
CA ILE A 370 -16.40 -3.27 -8.80
C ILE A 370 -15.56 -2.05 -9.20
N ARG A 371 -16.21 -1.01 -9.68
CA ARG A 371 -15.52 0.18 -10.16
C ARG A 371 -14.70 0.85 -9.07
N ALA A 372 -13.45 1.20 -9.37
CA ALA A 372 -12.59 1.95 -8.47
C ALA A 372 -13.16 3.34 -8.20
N GLY A 373 -13.17 3.73 -6.94
CA GLY A 373 -13.59 5.02 -6.43
C GLY A 373 -12.43 5.84 -5.89
N SER A 374 -12.51 6.27 -4.62
CA SER A 374 -11.50 7.11 -3.99
C SER A 374 -10.35 6.32 -3.36
N LEU A 375 -9.18 6.93 -3.38
CA LEU A 375 -8.06 6.60 -2.51
C LEU A 375 -7.98 7.66 -1.42
N ASN A 376 -8.21 7.27 -0.17
CA ASN A 376 -8.12 8.11 1.02
C ASN A 376 -6.78 7.81 1.71
N TYR A 377 -5.94 8.83 1.92
CA TYR A 377 -4.58 8.62 2.38
C TYR A 377 -4.27 9.47 3.61
N SER A 378 -4.09 8.83 4.76
CA SER A 378 -3.73 9.45 6.03
C SER A 378 -2.23 9.28 6.30
N MET A 379 -1.53 10.40 6.49
CA MET A 379 -0.09 10.45 6.69
C MET A 379 0.24 11.05 8.05
N HIS A 380 1.11 10.39 8.79
CA HIS A 380 1.65 10.88 10.05
C HIS A 380 3.15 11.13 9.90
N ASP A 381 3.71 11.96 10.78
CA ASP A 381 5.13 12.34 10.75
C ASP A 381 5.57 12.65 9.32
N VAL A 382 4.85 13.58 8.70
CA VAL A 382 5.04 14.02 7.30
C VAL A 382 6.28 14.88 7.24
N HIS A 383 7.29 14.50 6.45
CA HIS A 383 8.60 15.14 6.54
C HIS A 383 9.36 15.17 5.23
N PHE A 384 10.44 15.95 5.22
CA PHE A 384 11.59 15.79 4.33
C PHE A 384 12.90 15.80 5.14
N TYR A 385 13.94 15.17 4.61
CA TYR A 385 15.28 15.22 5.17
C TYR A 385 16.06 16.42 4.62
N GLU A 386 16.91 17.04 5.43
CA GLU A 386 17.68 18.23 5.01
C GLU A 386 18.61 17.95 3.83
N ASN A 387 19.16 16.73 3.73
CA ASN A 387 19.96 16.31 2.58
C ASN A 387 19.17 16.23 1.27
N GLN A 388 17.84 16.23 1.31
CA GLN A 388 16.95 16.26 0.13
C GLN A 388 16.73 17.67 -0.42
N ASN A 389 17.27 18.70 0.22
CA ASN A 389 17.15 20.10 -0.18
C ASN A 389 18.50 20.81 -0.31
N GLN A 390 19.58 20.05 -0.45
CA GLN A 390 20.93 20.61 -0.49
C GLN A 390 21.22 21.43 -1.76
N ASN A 391 20.59 21.07 -2.89
CA ASN A 391 20.77 21.73 -4.18
C ASN A 391 19.45 22.33 -4.70
N ASP A 392 18.57 22.78 -3.83
CA ASP A 392 17.27 23.36 -4.18
C ASP A 392 16.34 22.40 -4.97
N GLU A 393 16.50 21.09 -4.80
CA GLU A 393 15.66 20.08 -5.48
C GLU A 393 14.17 20.31 -5.19
N LEU A 394 13.82 20.62 -3.94
CA LEU A 394 12.45 20.90 -3.53
C LEU A 394 11.91 22.15 -4.23
N LEU A 395 12.77 23.18 -4.40
CA LEU A 395 12.41 24.40 -5.13
C LEU A 395 12.18 24.13 -6.62
N THR A 396 12.97 23.24 -7.20
CA THR A 396 12.82 22.81 -8.59
C THR A 396 11.43 22.18 -8.80
N VAL A 397 11.00 21.30 -7.91
CA VAL A 397 9.67 20.67 -7.95
C VAL A 397 8.56 21.72 -7.82
N ILE A 398 8.66 22.63 -6.88
CA ILE A 398 7.69 23.72 -6.68
C ILE A 398 7.59 24.59 -7.94
N ASN A 399 8.72 24.98 -8.50
CA ASN A 399 8.76 25.82 -9.70
C ASN A 399 8.19 25.10 -10.93
N GLN A 400 8.44 23.79 -11.06
CA GLN A 400 7.81 22.99 -12.11
C GLN A 400 6.29 22.94 -11.94
N ASN A 401 5.80 22.75 -10.74
CA ASN A 401 4.36 22.79 -10.45
C ASN A 401 3.74 24.15 -10.83
N ARG A 402 4.42 25.27 -10.50
CA ARG A 402 3.98 26.62 -10.89
C ARG A 402 3.93 26.80 -12.41
N LYS A 403 4.92 26.27 -13.16
CA LYS A 403 4.91 26.28 -14.63
C LYS A 403 3.76 25.45 -15.20
N LEU A 404 3.50 24.27 -14.65
CA LEU A 404 2.37 23.43 -15.05
C LEU A 404 1.05 24.19 -14.89
N ARG A 405 0.88 24.91 -13.78
CA ARG A 405 -0.30 25.73 -13.50
C ARG A 405 -0.45 26.92 -14.48
N SER A 406 0.61 27.67 -14.74
CA SER A 406 0.54 28.84 -15.60
C SER A 406 0.19 28.46 -17.06
N ARG A 407 0.81 27.41 -17.61
CA ARG A 407 0.51 26.94 -18.97
C ARG A 407 -0.95 26.50 -19.15
N ALA A 408 -1.52 25.97 -18.12
CA ALA A 408 -2.88 25.49 -18.15
C ALA A 408 -3.92 26.62 -18.16
N HIS A 409 -3.61 27.71 -17.50
CA HIS A 409 -4.50 28.88 -17.47
C HIS A 409 -4.63 29.55 -18.85
N ASP A 410 -3.60 29.40 -19.69
CA ASP A 410 -3.51 30.10 -20.99
C ASP A 410 -4.11 29.32 -22.17
N GLN A 411 -4.60 28.09 -21.97
CA GLN A 411 -5.11 27.24 -23.05
C GLN A 411 -6.60 26.92 -22.89
N ASN A 412 -7.38 27.22 -23.93
CA ASN A 412 -8.78 26.79 -24.05
C ASN A 412 -8.84 25.35 -24.53
N PHE A 413 -8.83 24.38 -23.62
CA PHE A 413 -8.96 22.98 -23.95
C PHE A 413 -10.40 22.54 -24.16
N THR A 414 -10.64 21.69 -25.16
CA THR A 414 -11.89 20.94 -25.28
C THR A 414 -11.93 19.85 -24.18
N LEU A 415 -13.14 19.34 -23.90
CA LEU A 415 -13.30 18.24 -22.95
C LEU A 415 -12.43 17.02 -23.32
N GLU A 416 -12.36 16.68 -24.60
CA GLU A 416 -11.53 15.58 -25.10
C GLU A 416 -10.04 15.85 -24.86
N GLN A 417 -9.58 17.09 -25.07
CA GLN A 417 -8.22 17.50 -24.74
C GLN A 417 -7.92 17.47 -23.25
N VAL A 418 -8.92 17.71 -22.42
CA VAL A 418 -8.81 17.60 -20.97
C VAL A 418 -8.73 16.14 -20.53
N HIS A 419 -9.59 15.28 -21.03
CA HIS A 419 -9.50 13.83 -20.82
C HIS A 419 -8.16 13.28 -21.29
N ALA A 420 -7.61 13.84 -22.37
CA ALA A 420 -6.31 13.50 -22.90
C ALA A 420 -5.13 13.95 -22.02
N GLN A 421 -5.31 14.73 -20.96
CA GLN A 421 -4.23 15.26 -20.12
C GLN A 421 -4.17 14.69 -18.71
N VAL A 422 -5.18 13.91 -18.32
CA VAL A 422 -5.25 13.34 -16.97
C VAL A 422 -4.49 12.03 -16.91
N PRO A 423 -3.48 11.88 -16.03
CA PRO A 423 -2.77 10.61 -15.89
C PRO A 423 -3.71 9.49 -15.48
N ARG A 424 -3.63 8.36 -16.15
CA ARG A 424 -4.43 7.17 -15.86
C ARG A 424 -3.57 5.93 -15.84
N ILE A 425 -3.93 5.00 -14.98
CA ILE A 425 -3.38 3.65 -14.94
C ILE A 425 -4.46 2.70 -15.40
N LYS A 426 -4.13 1.82 -16.33
CA LYS A 426 -4.98 0.70 -16.73
C LYS A 426 -4.22 -0.60 -16.45
N ILE A 427 -4.88 -1.51 -15.79
CA ILE A 427 -4.38 -2.86 -15.62
C ILE A 427 -4.68 -3.64 -16.91
N VAL A 428 -3.68 -4.32 -17.42
CA VAL A 428 -3.83 -5.20 -18.59
C VAL A 428 -3.82 -6.63 -18.07
N LEU A 429 -4.95 -7.32 -18.18
CA LEU A 429 -5.00 -8.74 -17.89
C LEU A 429 -4.50 -9.52 -19.12
N PRO A 430 -3.44 -10.34 -19.00
CA PRO A 430 -3.00 -11.20 -20.09
C PRO A 430 -4.11 -12.11 -20.61
N GLU A 431 -4.07 -12.48 -21.89
CA GLU A 431 -5.07 -13.37 -22.50
C GLU A 431 -5.19 -14.70 -21.73
N SER A 432 -4.07 -15.24 -21.25
CA SER A 432 -4.05 -16.46 -20.42
C SER A 432 -4.84 -16.31 -19.12
N VAL A 433 -4.74 -15.15 -18.45
CA VAL A 433 -5.51 -14.84 -17.24
C VAL A 433 -6.99 -14.68 -17.56
N GLN A 434 -7.32 -13.92 -18.61
CA GLN A 434 -8.71 -13.74 -19.07
C GLN A 434 -9.36 -15.08 -19.41
N ALA A 435 -8.64 -15.97 -20.10
CA ALA A 435 -9.12 -17.31 -20.44
C ALA A 435 -9.40 -18.17 -19.20
N GLN A 436 -8.54 -18.10 -18.17
CA GLN A 436 -8.75 -18.82 -16.93
C GLN A 436 -9.96 -18.26 -16.14
N TYR A 437 -10.14 -16.95 -16.10
CA TYR A 437 -11.34 -16.34 -15.47
C TYR A 437 -12.63 -16.70 -16.20
N ALA A 438 -12.57 -16.77 -17.54
CA ALA A 438 -13.73 -17.18 -18.36
C ALA A 438 -14.06 -18.68 -18.21
N ALA A 439 -13.04 -19.51 -18.00
CA ALA A 439 -13.22 -20.96 -17.81
C ALA A 439 -13.89 -21.31 -16.47
N ASP A 440 -13.67 -20.49 -15.44
CA ASP A 440 -14.32 -20.63 -14.13
C ASP A 440 -14.94 -19.29 -13.67
N PRO A 441 -16.17 -18.99 -14.08
CA PRO A 441 -16.89 -17.79 -13.66
C PRO A 441 -17.17 -17.73 -12.14
N THR A 442 -17.04 -18.86 -11.43
CA THR A 442 -17.27 -18.97 -9.98
C THR A 442 -15.99 -18.77 -9.16
N MET A 443 -14.85 -18.61 -9.84
CA MET A 443 -13.55 -18.42 -9.21
C MET A 443 -13.60 -17.28 -8.19
N SER A 444 -13.08 -17.54 -6.98
CA SER A 444 -13.04 -16.52 -5.94
C SER A 444 -12.13 -15.35 -6.32
N TYR A 445 -12.41 -14.17 -5.78
CA TYR A 445 -11.55 -12.99 -6.03
C TYR A 445 -10.10 -13.21 -5.55
N LYS A 446 -9.92 -13.98 -4.47
CA LYS A 446 -8.60 -14.41 -4.02
C LYS A 446 -7.91 -15.28 -5.08
N ASP A 447 -8.60 -16.30 -5.59
CA ASP A 447 -8.01 -17.19 -6.58
C ASP A 447 -7.72 -16.48 -7.91
N LYS A 448 -8.57 -15.50 -8.29
CA LYS A 448 -8.30 -14.63 -9.44
C LYS A 448 -7.00 -13.82 -9.24
N LEU A 449 -6.76 -13.26 -8.03
CA LEU A 449 -5.50 -12.61 -7.74
C LEU A 449 -4.32 -13.58 -7.83
N ASP A 450 -4.46 -14.80 -7.29
CA ASP A 450 -3.39 -15.79 -7.31
C ASP A 450 -3.08 -16.26 -8.75
N VAL A 451 -4.11 -16.47 -9.57
CA VAL A 451 -3.97 -16.74 -11.02
C VAL A 451 -3.26 -15.58 -11.72
N PHE A 452 -3.69 -14.34 -11.49
CA PHE A 452 -3.01 -13.17 -12.05
C PHE A 452 -1.52 -13.16 -11.67
N LEU A 453 -1.19 -13.29 -10.40
CA LEU A 453 0.19 -13.28 -9.93
C LEU A 453 1.02 -14.43 -10.51
N SER A 454 0.44 -15.63 -10.67
CA SER A 454 1.16 -16.78 -11.24
C SER A 454 1.59 -16.56 -12.69
N GLU A 455 0.80 -15.80 -13.45
CA GLU A 455 1.05 -15.52 -14.87
C GLU A 455 1.96 -14.31 -15.10
N VAL A 456 1.86 -13.27 -14.22
CA VAL A 456 2.44 -11.96 -14.54
C VAL A 456 3.82 -11.68 -13.95
N MET A 457 4.28 -12.46 -12.98
CA MET A 457 5.50 -12.12 -12.23
C MET A 457 6.75 -11.99 -13.12
N ASP A 458 6.83 -12.75 -14.19
CA ASP A 458 7.97 -12.76 -15.10
C ASP A 458 7.72 -12.02 -16.43
N LEU A 459 6.50 -11.49 -16.64
CA LEU A 459 6.15 -10.74 -17.86
C LEU A 459 6.81 -9.35 -17.88
N PRO A 460 7.06 -8.76 -19.05
CA PRO A 460 7.46 -7.37 -19.21
C PRO A 460 6.44 -6.39 -18.63
N ASP A 461 6.90 -5.28 -18.06
CA ASP A 461 6.02 -4.28 -17.43
C ASP A 461 4.96 -3.72 -18.40
N ALA A 462 5.33 -3.54 -19.68
CA ALA A 462 4.45 -3.02 -20.72
C ALA A 462 3.26 -3.94 -21.06
N GLU A 463 3.34 -5.21 -20.69
CA GLU A 463 2.25 -6.18 -20.87
C GLU A 463 1.26 -6.18 -19.70
N LEU A 464 1.60 -5.52 -18.59
CA LEU A 464 0.82 -5.55 -17.36
C LEU A 464 0.09 -4.26 -17.09
N PHE A 465 0.71 -3.13 -17.47
CA PHE A 465 0.23 -1.81 -17.11
C PHE A 465 0.37 -0.85 -18.28
N GLU A 466 -0.73 -0.23 -18.65
CA GLU A 466 -0.73 0.92 -19.54
C GLU A 466 -0.88 2.19 -18.72
N VAL A 467 0.05 3.11 -18.90
CA VAL A 467 -0.01 4.45 -18.27
C VAL A 467 -0.26 5.47 -19.34
N PHE A 468 -1.44 6.06 -19.29
CA PHE A 468 -1.85 7.08 -20.27
C PHE A 468 -1.55 8.48 -19.75
N GLN A 469 -1.19 9.37 -20.69
CA GLN A 469 -1.08 10.81 -20.46
C GLN A 469 -0.02 11.24 -19.42
N TYR A 470 0.84 10.34 -18.99
CA TYR A 470 1.84 10.65 -17.98
C TYR A 470 3.00 11.52 -18.53
N ASN A 471 3.36 11.33 -19.80
CA ASN A 471 4.50 12.01 -20.46
C ASN A 471 4.10 13.27 -21.26
N TYR A 472 2.89 13.78 -21.05
CA TYR A 472 2.30 14.80 -21.93
C TYR A 472 2.85 16.21 -21.72
N VAL A 473 3.61 16.46 -20.68
CA VAL A 473 4.18 17.77 -20.39
C VAL A 473 5.68 17.71 -20.67
N ASP A 474 6.27 18.79 -21.20
CA ASP A 474 7.71 19.00 -21.41
C ASP A 474 8.59 18.23 -20.41
N PRO A 475 9.82 17.90 -20.78
CA PRO A 475 10.61 16.95 -20.00
C PRO A 475 10.49 17.21 -18.51
N MET A 476 9.87 16.24 -17.82
CA MET A 476 9.75 16.30 -16.36
C MET A 476 11.15 16.31 -15.78
N PRO A 477 11.42 17.18 -14.80
CA PRO A 477 12.74 17.20 -14.18
C PRO A 477 13.02 15.86 -13.52
N GLU A 478 14.15 15.26 -13.85
CA GLU A 478 14.68 14.08 -13.16
C GLU A 478 15.34 14.52 -11.85
N VAL A 479 14.52 14.87 -10.88
CA VAL A 479 15.01 15.21 -9.54
C VAL A 479 15.19 13.92 -8.75
N LYS A 480 16.42 13.64 -8.34
CA LYS A 480 16.76 12.50 -7.50
C LYS A 480 16.95 12.97 -6.08
N PHE A 481 16.10 12.49 -5.19
CA PHE A 481 16.27 12.69 -3.76
C PHE A 481 17.09 11.56 -3.14
N PRO A 482 18.06 11.85 -2.27
CA PRO A 482 18.81 10.82 -1.57
C PRO A 482 17.89 10.04 -0.62
N VAL A 483 18.10 8.73 -0.54
CA VAL A 483 17.44 7.87 0.45
C VAL A 483 18.20 7.99 1.76
N SER A 484 17.50 8.30 2.84
CA SER A 484 18.09 8.29 4.20
C SER A 484 17.90 6.90 4.80
N VAL A 485 18.98 6.11 4.82
CA VAL A 485 19.01 4.72 5.30
C VAL A 485 19.39 4.68 6.79
#